data_6a1bbfecd9800feaea03617011b3e1eb
#
_entry.id   6a1bbfecd9800feaea03617011b3e1eb
#
_cell.length_a   1.000
_cell.length_b   1.000
_cell.length_c   1.000
_cell.angle_alpha   90.00
_cell.angle_beta   90.00
_cell.angle_gamma   90.00
#
_symmetry.space_group_name_H-M   'P 1'
#
loop_
_entity.id
_entity.type
_entity.pdbx_description
1 polymer ?
#
loop_
_entity_poly.entity_id
_entity_poly.type
_entity_poly.pdbx_seq_one_letter_code
_entity_poly.pdbx_strand_id
1 'polypeptide(L)'
;MNRWLAVFFGLVFALTLAGVTAEGAQQNLSVQKDESLRKGETRATLDPNIFKDPQVREAYRIAKEIPWVLDSIYCYCKCEESPAFKHKSLLSCYVDNHASV
;
A
#
# COMPACT_ATOMS: atom_id res chain seq x y z
N MET A 1 -7.23 -59.85 32.52
CA MET A 1 -8.01 -58.70 32.92
C MET A 1 -7.41 -57.41 32.44
N ASN A 2 -8.03 -56.77 31.59
CA ASN A 2 -7.99 -55.34 31.24
C ASN A 2 -6.66 -54.69 30.84
N ARG A 3 -5.79 -55.45 30.23
CA ARG A 3 -4.60 -54.89 29.58
C ARG A 3 -4.94 -54.17 28.24
N TRP A 4 -6.20 -54.28 27.80
CA TRP A 4 -6.68 -53.71 26.55
C TRP A 4 -7.18 -52.28 26.66
N LEU A 5 -7.52 -51.83 27.86
CA LEU A 5 -8.01 -50.47 28.09
C LEU A 5 -6.91 -49.42 28.16
N ALA A 6 -5.68 -49.83 28.43
CA ALA A 6 -4.55 -48.91 28.49
C ALA A 6 -4.01 -48.49 27.11
N VAL A 7 -4.31 -49.27 26.09
CA VAL A 7 -3.81 -48.99 24.74
C VAL A 7 -4.69 -47.97 24.01
N PHE A 8 -5.96 -47.87 24.35
CA PHE A 8 -6.85 -46.91 23.75
C PHE A 8 -6.70 -45.48 24.26
N PHE A 9 -6.22 -45.29 25.47
CA PHE A 9 -5.99 -43.97 26.04
C PHE A 9 -4.72 -43.29 25.51
N GLY A 10 -3.75 -44.04 25.01
CA GLY A 10 -2.52 -43.52 24.45
C GLY A 10 -2.68 -42.97 23.05
N LEU A 11 -3.67 -43.44 22.29
CA LEU A 11 -3.84 -43.05 20.88
C LEU A 11 -4.65 -41.79 20.71
N VAL A 12 -5.44 -41.40 21.67
CA VAL A 12 -6.29 -40.21 21.61
C VAL A 12 -5.50 -38.95 21.95
N PHE A 13 -4.41 -39.06 22.68
CA PHE A 13 -3.60 -37.92 23.11
C PHE A 13 -2.61 -37.44 22.02
N ALA A 14 -2.32 -38.29 21.03
CA ALA A 14 -1.37 -37.95 19.96
C ALA A 14 -2.02 -37.12 18.85
N LEU A 15 -3.34 -37.02 18.77
CA LEU A 15 -4.07 -36.33 17.72
C LEU A 15 -4.41 -34.87 18.03
N THR A 16 -4.13 -34.42 19.24
CA THR A 16 -4.51 -33.06 19.68
C THR A 16 -3.37 -32.04 19.60
N LEU A 17 -2.17 -32.46 19.23
CA LEU A 17 -1.00 -31.58 19.10
C LEU A 17 -0.71 -31.11 17.66
N ALA A 18 -1.46 -31.56 16.68
CA ALA A 18 -1.26 -31.18 15.28
C ALA A 18 -2.28 -30.13 14.84
N GLY A 19 -2.36 -28.99 15.52
CA GLY A 19 -3.41 -28.06 15.15
C GLY A 19 -3.20 -26.59 15.48
N VAL A 20 -2.02 -26.18 15.90
CA VAL A 20 -1.77 -24.74 16.05
C VAL A 20 -0.47 -24.38 15.34
N THR A 21 -0.51 -24.44 14.02
CA THR A 21 0.37 -23.58 13.26
C THR A 21 -0.26 -22.20 13.31
N ALA A 22 0.26 -21.35 14.16
CA ALA A 22 0.02 -19.94 14.02
C ALA A 22 0.71 -19.50 12.72
N GLU A 23 0.04 -19.72 11.61
CA GLU A 23 0.38 -18.99 10.39
C GLU A 23 0.08 -17.54 10.71
N GLY A 24 1.14 -16.80 11.01
CA GLY A 24 1.07 -15.35 11.02
C GLY A 24 0.59 -14.96 9.63
N ALA A 25 -0.68 -14.61 9.50
CA ALA A 25 -1.20 -13.99 8.32
C ALA A 25 -0.37 -12.72 8.12
N GLN A 26 0.66 -12.80 7.30
CA GLN A 26 1.20 -11.64 6.64
C GLN A 26 0.05 -11.14 5.77
N GLN A 27 -0.72 -10.23 6.34
CA GLN A 27 -1.60 -9.41 5.55
C GLN A 27 -0.70 -8.64 4.59
N ASN A 28 -0.53 -9.20 3.42
CA ASN A 28 -0.03 -8.46 2.29
C ASN A 28 -1.08 -7.37 2.07
N LEU A 29 -0.85 -6.20 2.66
CA LEU A 29 -1.62 -5.01 2.37
C LEU A 29 -1.27 -4.61 0.93
N SER A 30 -1.77 -5.38 -0.02
CA SER A 30 -1.80 -4.94 -1.41
C SER A 30 -2.78 -3.77 -1.44
N VAL A 31 -2.25 -2.57 -1.64
CA VAL A 31 -3.09 -1.41 -1.93
C VAL A 31 -3.88 -1.76 -3.18
N GLN A 32 -5.15 -2.07 -3.00
CA GLN A 32 -6.02 -2.47 -4.10
C GLN A 32 -6.17 -1.28 -5.05
N LYS A 33 -5.89 -1.52 -6.32
CA LYS A 33 -5.97 -0.51 -7.35
C LYS A 33 -7.44 -0.16 -7.60
N ASP A 34 -7.84 1.02 -7.15
CA ASP A 34 -9.18 1.56 -7.38
C ASP A 34 -9.07 2.84 -8.21
N GLU A 35 -9.38 2.75 -9.49
CA GLU A 35 -9.34 3.87 -10.43
C GLU A 35 -10.61 4.75 -10.33
N SER A 36 -11.65 4.31 -9.64
CA SER A 36 -12.94 5.02 -9.60
C SER A 36 -12.87 6.31 -8.78
N LEU A 37 -11.93 6.40 -7.84
CA LEU A 37 -11.76 7.54 -6.95
C LEU A 37 -10.87 8.64 -7.54
N ARG A 38 -10.30 8.43 -8.72
CA ARG A 38 -9.38 9.38 -9.34
C ARG A 38 -10.07 10.69 -9.70
N LYS A 39 -9.36 11.80 -9.47
CA LYS A 39 -9.80 13.16 -9.82
C LYS A 39 -9.47 13.54 -11.28
N GLY A 40 -8.73 12.70 -11.98
CA GLY A 40 -8.51 12.80 -13.42
C GLY A 40 -7.16 13.38 -13.84
N GLU A 41 -6.13 13.32 -13.01
CA GLU A 41 -4.77 13.69 -13.45
C GLU A 41 -4.24 12.63 -14.42
N THR A 42 -3.88 13.05 -15.63
CA THR A 42 -3.41 12.17 -16.70
C THR A 42 -1.95 12.40 -17.08
N ARG A 43 -1.34 13.50 -16.59
CA ARG A 43 0.04 13.82 -16.91
C ARG A 43 1.01 12.91 -16.17
N ALA A 44 2.15 12.61 -16.79
CA ALA A 44 3.20 11.82 -16.16
C ALA A 44 3.88 12.63 -15.04
N THR A 45 4.20 11.94 -13.94
CA THR A 45 5.01 12.51 -12.84
C THR A 45 6.48 12.64 -13.26
N LEU A 46 7.20 13.55 -12.60
CA LEU A 46 8.63 13.75 -12.87
C LEU A 46 9.45 12.51 -12.49
N ASP A 47 10.59 12.34 -13.15
CA ASP A 47 11.53 11.27 -12.82
C ASP A 47 12.13 11.50 -11.44
N PRO A 48 12.05 10.53 -10.51
CA PRO A 48 12.66 10.63 -9.19
C PRO A 48 14.16 10.91 -9.23
N ASN A 49 14.86 10.46 -10.25
CA ASN A 49 16.32 10.56 -10.35
C ASN A 49 16.83 11.99 -10.59
N ILE A 50 15.97 12.93 -10.94
CA ILE A 50 16.37 14.34 -11.11
C ILE A 50 16.61 15.04 -9.77
N PHE A 51 16.12 14.48 -8.66
CA PHE A 51 16.25 15.07 -7.33
C PHE A 51 17.47 14.54 -6.58
N LYS A 52 18.16 15.43 -5.88
CA LYS A 52 19.34 15.07 -5.06
C LYS A 52 18.94 14.56 -3.68
N ASP A 53 17.88 15.11 -3.11
CA ASP A 53 17.38 14.71 -1.79
C ASP A 53 16.77 13.31 -1.84
N PRO A 54 17.24 12.36 -1.01
CA PRO A 54 16.72 10.99 -1.02
C PRO A 54 15.26 10.89 -0.59
N GLN A 55 14.77 11.76 0.29
CA GLN A 55 13.36 11.75 0.71
C GLN A 55 12.44 12.24 -0.40
N VAL A 56 12.85 13.29 -1.10
CA VAL A 56 12.12 13.79 -2.28
C VAL A 56 12.09 12.73 -3.38
N ARG A 57 13.22 12.11 -3.65
CA ARG A 57 13.33 11.02 -4.64
C ARG A 57 12.37 9.88 -4.33
N GLU A 58 12.33 9.45 -3.06
CA GLU A 58 11.42 8.39 -2.61
C GLU A 58 9.95 8.78 -2.78
N ALA A 59 9.58 10.01 -2.44
CA ALA A 59 8.22 10.51 -2.61
C ALA A 59 7.77 10.47 -4.09
N TYR A 60 8.62 10.90 -5.01
CA TYR A 60 8.33 10.83 -6.45
C TYR A 60 8.30 9.39 -6.97
N ARG A 61 9.12 8.50 -6.41
CA ARG A 61 9.07 7.07 -6.73
C ARG A 61 7.73 6.46 -6.35
N ILE A 62 7.26 6.75 -5.15
CA ILE A 62 5.95 6.28 -4.66
C ILE A 62 4.81 6.82 -5.54
N ALA A 63 4.88 8.08 -5.95
CA ALA A 63 3.89 8.68 -6.83
C ALA A 63 3.77 7.95 -8.17
N LYS A 64 4.86 7.40 -8.68
CA LYS A 64 4.86 6.56 -9.89
C LYS A 64 4.25 5.17 -9.65
N GLU A 65 4.43 4.60 -8.47
CA GLU A 65 3.95 3.25 -8.16
C GLU A 65 2.46 3.20 -7.87
N ILE A 66 1.92 4.21 -7.18
CA ILE A 66 0.52 4.24 -6.76
C ILE A 66 -0.19 5.54 -7.17
N PRO A 67 -0.15 5.91 -8.47
CA PRO A 67 -0.72 7.17 -8.92
C PRO A 67 -2.23 7.27 -8.66
N TRP A 68 -2.97 6.17 -8.73
CA TRP A 68 -4.40 6.15 -8.43
C TRP A 68 -4.73 6.57 -7.00
N VAL A 69 -3.85 6.27 -6.03
CA VAL A 69 -4.01 6.69 -4.63
C VAL A 69 -3.81 8.20 -4.52
N LEU A 70 -2.72 8.72 -5.07
CA LEU A 70 -2.41 10.15 -5.01
C LEU A 70 -3.45 10.99 -5.75
N ASP A 71 -3.97 10.47 -6.87
CA ASP A 71 -4.99 11.16 -7.66
C ASP A 71 -6.37 11.17 -6.99
N SER A 72 -6.57 10.38 -5.94
CA SER A 72 -7.79 10.40 -5.12
C SER A 72 -7.74 11.40 -3.96
N ILE A 73 -6.58 11.97 -3.68
CA ILE A 73 -6.32 12.84 -2.54
C ILE A 73 -6.34 14.31 -2.96
N TYR A 74 -6.99 15.14 -2.16
CA TYR A 74 -6.98 16.60 -2.34
C TYR A 74 -5.60 17.17 -2.02
N CYS A 75 -5.14 18.12 -2.82
CA CYS A 75 -3.86 18.81 -2.59
C CYS A 75 -4.01 19.95 -1.58
N TYR A 76 -3.34 19.85 -0.44
CA TYR A 76 -3.39 20.87 0.63
C TYR A 76 -2.82 22.23 0.23
N CYS A 77 -2.02 22.31 -0.83
CA CYS A 77 -1.46 23.58 -1.30
C CYS A 77 -2.49 24.49 -1.99
N LYS A 78 -3.73 24.05 -2.14
CA LYS A 78 -4.82 24.74 -2.87
C LYS A 78 -4.48 25.06 -4.32
N CYS A 79 -3.52 24.37 -4.91
CA CYS A 79 -3.14 24.55 -6.30
C CYS A 79 -4.27 24.19 -7.28
N GLU A 80 -5.24 23.38 -6.84
CA GLU A 80 -6.45 23.08 -7.61
C GLU A 80 -7.31 24.33 -7.88
N GLU A 81 -7.29 25.29 -6.96
CA GLU A 81 -8.03 26.53 -7.07
C GLU A 81 -7.33 27.56 -7.99
N SER A 82 -6.07 27.32 -8.33
CA SER A 82 -5.30 28.22 -9.18
C SER A 82 -5.39 27.82 -10.64
N PRO A 83 -5.94 28.70 -11.52
CA PRO A 83 -5.98 28.43 -12.96
C PRO A 83 -4.60 28.34 -13.60
N ALA A 84 -3.55 28.88 -12.95
CA ALA A 84 -2.18 28.85 -13.45
C ALA A 84 -1.54 27.46 -13.37
N PHE A 85 -1.86 26.67 -12.34
CA PHE A 85 -1.22 25.37 -12.10
C PHE A 85 -1.98 24.18 -12.69
N LYS A 86 -3.28 24.31 -12.91
CA LYS A 86 -4.16 23.24 -13.45
C LYS A 86 -4.06 21.93 -12.69
N HIS A 87 -3.86 22.01 -11.38
CA HIS A 87 -3.78 20.83 -10.51
C HIS A 87 -5.18 20.25 -10.28
N LYS A 88 -5.30 18.93 -10.32
CA LYS A 88 -6.54 18.20 -10.10
C LYS A 88 -6.56 17.46 -8.77
N SER A 89 -5.38 17.08 -8.27
CA SER A 89 -5.20 16.25 -7.08
C SER A 89 -3.79 16.39 -6.53
N LEU A 90 -3.50 15.66 -5.45
CA LEU A 90 -2.14 15.54 -4.91
C LEU A 90 -1.16 15.00 -5.98
N LEU A 91 -1.60 14.09 -6.85
CA LEU A 91 -0.76 13.57 -7.93
C LEU A 91 -0.23 14.69 -8.83
N SER A 92 -1.01 15.73 -9.06
CA SER A 92 -0.61 16.87 -9.89
C SER A 92 0.62 17.60 -9.36
N CYS A 93 0.85 17.60 -8.04
CA CYS A 93 2.04 18.17 -7.43
C CYS A 93 3.32 17.41 -7.82
N TYR A 94 3.21 16.18 -8.24
CA TYR A 94 4.31 15.32 -8.69
C TYR A 94 4.54 15.36 -10.21
N VAL A 95 3.66 16.01 -10.95
CA VAL A 95 3.85 16.29 -12.37
C VAL A 95 4.87 17.40 -12.57
N ASP A 96 4.99 18.27 -11.58
CA ASP A 96 5.99 19.33 -11.49
C ASP A 96 6.79 19.22 -10.19
N ASN A 97 7.56 20.25 -9.85
CA ASN A 97 8.41 20.25 -8.66
C ASN A 97 7.72 20.72 -7.38
N HIS A 98 6.42 20.93 -7.36
CA HIS A 98 5.70 21.44 -6.18
C HIS A 98 5.82 20.50 -4.97
N ALA A 99 5.88 19.20 -5.19
CA ALA A 99 6.05 18.24 -4.11
C ALA A 99 7.48 18.21 -3.53
N SER A 100 8.42 18.91 -4.14
CA SER A 100 9.83 18.96 -3.71
C SER A 100 10.22 20.21 -2.92
N VAL A 101 9.30 21.12 -2.69
CA VAL A 101 9.53 22.41 -2.02
C VAL A 101 8.69 22.58 -0.76
#